data_240e92b67cc57d29faf30cc15f24d6c9
#
_entry.id   240e92b67cc57d29faf30cc15f24d6c9
#
_cell.length_a   1.000
_cell.length_b   1.000
_cell.length_c   1.000
_cell.angle_alpha   90.00
_cell.angle_beta   90.00
_cell.angle_gamma   90.00
#
_symmetry.space_group_name_H-M   'P 1'
#
loop_
_entity.id
_entity.type
_entity.pdbx_description
1 polymer ?
#
loop_
_entity_poly.entity_id
_entity_poly.type
_entity_poly.pdbx_seq_one_letter_code
_entity_poly.pdbx_strand_id
1 'polypeptide(L)'
;MNKKIGIILGIALLAFLVIGASSAGFLDFLDGDQAVDNDENTLVVGFDAEFPPYGYKDDSGEYVGFDLDLAQEVCDRNNWTLVKQPIDWDAKDAELESGSIDCIWNGFTINGREDDYTWSDPYINNKQVFVVKSDSGIKSFADLEGKIVETQKDSSALAALEGDQKALSDTFETLTQVADYNTAFMDLESGACDAVAMDIGVAQHDISSKDNPTDYFIIPEEISSEQYGVGFKKGNEELRDQIQNTLDEMFEDGTVLKIAQNYADDGIPGSLIISQKIIFSLFIIYYV
;
A
#
# COMPACT_ATOMS: atom_id res chain seq x y z
N MET A 1 -21.36 -53.88 -57.61
CA MET A 1 -22.29 -54.06 -56.49
C MET A 1 -21.99 -53.03 -55.42
N ASN A 2 -22.61 -51.90 -55.53
CA ASN A 2 -22.34 -50.72 -54.71
C ASN A 2 -23.56 -50.35 -53.90
N LYS A 3 -23.42 -50.24 -52.62
CA LYS A 3 -24.46 -49.65 -51.76
C LYS A 3 -23.91 -48.35 -51.12
N LYS A 4 -24.55 -47.25 -51.50
CA LYS A 4 -24.37 -45.93 -50.90
C LYS A 4 -25.24 -45.86 -49.67
N ILE A 5 -24.63 -45.45 -48.58
CA ILE A 5 -25.31 -45.17 -47.29
C ILE A 5 -25.54 -43.66 -47.23
N GLY A 6 -26.81 -43.25 -47.17
CA GLY A 6 -27.21 -41.88 -46.95
C GLY A 6 -27.36 -41.58 -45.47
N ILE A 7 -26.83 -40.47 -45.06
CA ILE A 7 -26.97 -39.94 -43.69
C ILE A 7 -28.22 -39.05 -43.69
N ILE A 8 -29.20 -39.39 -42.85
CA ILE A 8 -30.39 -38.59 -42.59
C ILE A 8 -30.10 -37.78 -41.30
N LEU A 9 -30.10 -36.46 -41.43
CA LEU A 9 -30.10 -35.54 -40.32
C LEU A 9 -31.53 -35.47 -39.74
N GLY A 10 -31.69 -35.94 -38.50
CA GLY A 10 -32.94 -35.76 -37.76
C GLY A 10 -32.86 -34.49 -36.92
N ILE A 11 -33.64 -33.48 -37.26
CA ILE A 11 -33.86 -32.30 -36.45
C ILE A 11 -34.99 -32.63 -35.47
N ALA A 12 -34.67 -32.80 -34.20
CA ALA A 12 -35.66 -32.90 -33.11
C ALA A 12 -36.05 -31.50 -32.64
N LEU A 13 -37.24 -31.06 -33.01
CA LEU A 13 -37.86 -29.84 -32.51
C LEU A 13 -38.46 -30.15 -31.11
N LEU A 14 -37.83 -29.69 -30.05
CA LEU A 14 -38.41 -29.71 -28.69
C LEU A 14 -39.14 -28.39 -28.46
N ALA A 15 -40.43 -28.43 -28.47
CA ALA A 15 -41.29 -27.32 -28.07
C ALA A 15 -41.27 -27.21 -26.55
N PHE A 16 -40.71 -26.12 -26.01
CA PHE A 16 -40.85 -25.76 -24.62
C PHE A 16 -42.06 -24.86 -24.41
N LEU A 17 -42.98 -25.37 -23.61
CA LEU A 17 -44.11 -24.63 -23.06
C LEU A 17 -43.60 -23.49 -22.18
N VAL A 18 -43.89 -22.25 -22.55
CA VAL A 18 -43.63 -21.06 -21.78
C VAL A 18 -44.68 -20.97 -20.68
N ILE A 19 -44.30 -21.24 -19.44
CA ILE A 19 -44.99 -20.76 -18.25
C ILE A 19 -44.26 -19.50 -17.81
N GLY A 20 -44.97 -18.36 -17.86
CA GLY A 20 -44.40 -17.08 -17.53
C GLY A 20 -43.95 -16.98 -16.08
N ALA A 21 -42.68 -16.71 -15.91
CA ALA A 21 -42.11 -16.09 -14.72
C ALA A 21 -41.09 -15.06 -15.20
N SER A 22 -41.22 -13.86 -14.69
CA SER A 22 -40.54 -12.61 -15.02
C SER A 22 -39.04 -12.77 -15.38
N SER A 23 -38.73 -12.50 -16.66
CA SER A 23 -37.37 -12.45 -17.19
C SER A 23 -36.70 -11.09 -16.89
N ALA A 24 -36.43 -10.82 -15.64
CA ALA A 24 -35.65 -9.65 -15.23
C ALA A 24 -34.25 -10.00 -14.69
N GLY A 25 -33.77 -11.19 -14.84
CA GLY A 25 -32.49 -11.60 -14.25
C GLY A 25 -31.49 -12.27 -15.19
N PHE A 26 -31.81 -12.42 -16.48
CA PHE A 26 -30.91 -13.17 -17.40
C PHE A 26 -30.16 -12.28 -18.39
N LEU A 27 -30.53 -11.02 -18.53
CA LEU A 27 -29.82 -10.08 -19.40
C LEU A 27 -28.74 -9.28 -18.67
N ASP A 28 -28.74 -9.23 -17.32
CA ASP A 28 -27.69 -8.58 -16.51
C ASP A 28 -26.36 -9.35 -16.48
N PHE A 29 -26.33 -10.59 -17.00
CA PHE A 29 -25.07 -11.37 -17.05
C PHE A 29 -24.20 -11.10 -18.29
N LEU A 30 -24.68 -10.30 -19.23
CA LEU A 30 -23.98 -10.03 -20.51
C LEU A 30 -23.47 -8.59 -20.65
N ASP A 31 -23.81 -7.69 -19.73
CA ASP A 31 -23.17 -6.37 -19.62
C ASP A 31 -22.00 -6.48 -18.67
N GLY A 32 -20.82 -6.66 -19.24
CA GLY A 32 -19.55 -6.71 -18.54
C GLY A 32 -19.03 -5.33 -18.10
N ASP A 33 -19.91 -4.45 -17.62
CA ASP A 33 -19.57 -3.19 -16.95
C ASP A 33 -20.24 -3.22 -15.57
N GLN A 34 -19.70 -4.06 -14.68
CA GLN A 34 -19.90 -3.88 -13.26
C GLN A 34 -19.00 -2.70 -12.84
N ALA A 35 -19.45 -1.47 -13.11
CA ALA A 35 -19.13 -0.38 -12.21
C ALA A 35 -19.59 -0.87 -10.82
N VAL A 36 -18.67 -1.05 -9.88
CA VAL A 36 -19.01 -1.28 -8.47
C VAL A 36 -19.83 -0.06 -8.10
N ASP A 37 -21.15 -0.27 -7.94
CA ASP A 37 -22.05 0.76 -7.41
C ASP A 37 -21.55 0.94 -5.97
N ASN A 38 -20.65 1.90 -5.76
CA ASN A 38 -20.13 2.23 -4.45
C ASN A 38 -21.33 2.76 -3.67
N ASP A 39 -21.87 1.92 -2.80
CA ASP A 39 -22.90 2.33 -1.83
C ASP A 39 -22.39 3.61 -1.17
N GLU A 40 -23.20 4.67 -1.09
CA GLU A 40 -22.79 6.00 -0.58
C GLU A 40 -22.07 5.96 0.78
N ASN A 41 -22.02 4.81 1.41
CA ASN A 41 -21.41 4.53 2.71
C ASN A 41 -20.25 3.52 2.66
N THR A 42 -19.55 3.36 1.56
CA THR A 42 -18.41 2.45 1.45
C THR A 42 -17.13 3.22 1.13
N LEU A 43 -16.03 2.89 1.82
CA LEU A 43 -14.69 3.38 1.51
C LEU A 43 -13.82 2.20 1.06
N VAL A 44 -13.35 2.23 -0.19
CA VAL A 44 -12.44 1.23 -0.75
C VAL A 44 -11.02 1.74 -0.66
N VAL A 45 -10.22 1.17 0.23
CA VAL A 45 -8.82 1.54 0.45
C VAL A 45 -7.91 0.61 -0.34
N GLY A 46 -7.14 1.17 -1.28
CA GLY A 46 -6.08 0.47 -2.00
C GLY A 46 -4.78 0.44 -1.21
N PHE A 47 -4.17 -0.74 -1.10
CA PHE A 47 -2.92 -0.93 -0.36
C PHE A 47 -2.12 -2.12 -0.90
N ASP A 48 -0.80 -2.08 -0.73
CA ASP A 48 0.11 -3.22 -0.95
C ASP A 48 0.02 -4.16 0.26
N ALA A 49 -0.34 -5.43 0.03
CA ALA A 49 -0.50 -6.41 1.11
C ALA A 49 0.83 -7.02 1.60
N GLU A 50 1.97 -6.58 1.06
CA GLU A 50 3.33 -6.97 1.45
C GLU A 50 4.12 -5.76 2.00
N PHE A 51 3.42 -4.81 2.69
CA PHE A 51 4.01 -3.59 3.21
C PHE A 51 3.77 -3.40 4.73
N PRO A 52 4.25 -4.33 5.57
CA PRO A 52 4.13 -4.19 7.02
C PRO A 52 5.02 -3.03 7.54
N PRO A 53 4.67 -2.36 8.64
CA PRO A 53 3.50 -2.57 9.48
C PRO A 53 2.28 -1.76 9.04
N TYR A 54 2.28 -1.12 7.85
CA TYR A 54 1.24 -0.19 7.40
C TYR A 54 0.01 -0.92 6.82
N GLY A 55 0.23 -1.88 5.90
CA GLY A 55 -0.82 -2.73 5.34
C GLY A 55 -0.21 -4.06 4.90
N TYR A 56 -0.70 -5.17 5.43
CA TYR A 56 -0.16 -6.47 5.09
C TYR A 56 -1.14 -7.59 5.42
N LYS A 57 -0.81 -8.79 4.95
CA LYS A 57 -1.55 -10.00 5.24
C LYS A 57 -0.88 -10.73 6.38
N ASP A 58 -1.60 -10.94 7.50
CA ASP A 58 -1.08 -11.66 8.65
C ASP A 58 -1.09 -13.19 8.45
N ASP A 59 -0.56 -13.93 9.44
CA ASP A 59 -0.50 -15.40 9.43
C ASP A 59 -1.88 -16.07 9.40
N SER A 60 -2.95 -15.37 9.81
CA SER A 60 -4.33 -15.85 9.73
C SER A 60 -4.95 -15.66 8.35
N GLY A 61 -4.30 -14.87 7.50
CA GLY A 61 -4.75 -14.51 6.17
C GLY A 61 -5.61 -13.24 6.14
N GLU A 62 -5.72 -12.52 7.27
CA GLU A 62 -6.45 -11.26 7.35
C GLU A 62 -5.56 -10.07 6.96
N TYR A 63 -6.17 -9.04 6.38
CA TYR A 63 -5.49 -7.79 6.08
C TYR A 63 -5.49 -6.87 7.29
N VAL A 64 -4.29 -6.57 7.78
CA VAL A 64 -4.02 -5.81 9.00
C VAL A 64 -2.95 -4.74 8.73
N GLY A 65 -2.73 -3.84 9.69
CA GLY A 65 -1.68 -2.84 9.63
C GLY A 65 -2.14 -1.49 10.17
N PHE A 66 -1.17 -0.65 10.49
CA PHE A 66 -1.41 0.66 11.12
C PHE A 66 -2.36 1.54 10.29
N ASP A 67 -2.12 1.63 8.98
CA ASP A 67 -2.94 2.45 8.09
C ASP A 67 -4.35 1.88 7.91
N LEU A 68 -4.46 0.55 7.86
CA LEU A 68 -5.76 -0.12 7.78
C LEU A 68 -6.57 0.01 9.08
N ASP A 69 -5.90 0.06 10.24
CA ASP A 69 -6.55 0.32 11.52
C ASP A 69 -7.03 1.78 11.63
N LEU A 70 -6.25 2.75 11.10
CA LEU A 70 -6.70 4.14 10.98
C LEU A 70 -7.91 4.26 10.05
N ALA A 71 -7.87 3.60 8.89
CA ALA A 71 -8.96 3.58 7.93
C ALA A 71 -10.23 2.95 8.53
N GLN A 72 -10.10 1.89 9.33
CA GLN A 72 -11.23 1.26 10.02
C GLN A 72 -11.88 2.23 11.01
N GLU A 73 -11.09 2.90 11.85
CA GLU A 73 -11.61 3.89 12.81
C GLU A 73 -12.29 5.08 12.10
N VAL A 74 -11.71 5.54 10.97
CA VAL A 74 -12.33 6.59 10.15
C VAL A 74 -13.69 6.12 9.63
N CYS A 75 -13.78 4.89 9.13
CA CYS A 75 -15.04 4.31 8.66
C CYS A 75 -16.07 4.18 9.80
N ASP A 76 -15.65 3.70 10.97
CA ASP A 76 -16.53 3.54 12.13
C ASP A 76 -17.13 4.88 12.58
N ARG A 77 -16.33 5.96 12.61
CA ARG A 77 -16.80 7.31 12.98
C ARG A 77 -17.76 7.93 11.95
N ASN A 78 -17.52 7.62 10.66
CA ASN A 78 -18.35 8.14 9.58
C ASN A 78 -19.56 7.23 9.26
N ASN A 79 -19.68 6.09 9.94
CA ASN A 79 -20.71 5.10 9.68
C ASN A 79 -20.61 4.51 8.27
N TRP A 80 -19.35 4.30 7.82
CA TRP A 80 -19.00 3.69 6.53
C TRP A 80 -18.59 2.23 6.69
N THR A 81 -18.64 1.49 5.59
CA THR A 81 -18.08 0.15 5.48
C THR A 81 -16.69 0.25 4.86
N LEU A 82 -15.66 -0.26 5.54
CA LEU A 82 -14.32 -0.36 4.98
C LEU A 82 -14.20 -1.59 4.06
N VAL A 83 -13.74 -1.37 2.83
CA VAL A 83 -13.28 -2.43 1.93
C VAL A 83 -11.77 -2.31 1.78
N LYS A 84 -11.04 -3.31 2.26
CA LYS A 84 -9.58 -3.41 2.14
C LYS A 84 -9.26 -4.08 0.81
N GLN A 85 -8.80 -3.30 -0.18
CA GLN A 85 -8.52 -3.76 -1.54
C GLN A 85 -7.00 -3.90 -1.74
N PRO A 86 -6.44 -5.13 -1.71
CA PRO A 86 -5.03 -5.33 -2.06
C PRO A 86 -4.82 -5.03 -3.54
N ILE A 87 -3.74 -4.31 -3.86
CA ILE A 87 -3.35 -3.95 -5.22
C ILE A 87 -1.87 -4.24 -5.46
N ASP A 88 -1.49 -4.44 -6.72
CA ASP A 88 -0.10 -4.35 -7.11
C ASP A 88 0.34 -2.88 -7.03
N TRP A 89 1.49 -2.60 -6.38
CA TRP A 89 1.87 -1.22 -6.09
C TRP A 89 2.07 -0.36 -7.34
N ASP A 90 2.60 -0.94 -8.41
CA ASP A 90 2.79 -0.26 -9.70
C ASP A 90 1.47 -0.07 -10.50
N ALA A 91 0.34 -0.62 -10.01
CA ALA A 91 -0.99 -0.41 -10.58
C ALA A 91 -1.82 0.66 -9.84
N LYS A 92 -1.32 1.22 -8.72
CA LYS A 92 -2.09 2.11 -7.83
C LYS A 92 -2.77 3.28 -8.54
N ASP A 93 -2.09 3.89 -9.53
CA ASP A 93 -2.62 5.03 -10.27
C ASP A 93 -3.80 4.61 -11.15
N ALA A 94 -3.67 3.47 -11.82
CA ALA A 94 -4.74 2.95 -12.68
C ALA A 94 -5.96 2.54 -11.86
N GLU A 95 -5.76 1.91 -10.68
CA GLU A 95 -6.84 1.54 -9.77
C GLU A 95 -7.58 2.78 -9.21
N LEU A 96 -6.82 3.82 -8.83
CA LEU A 96 -7.39 5.08 -8.35
C LEU A 96 -8.12 5.84 -9.46
N GLU A 97 -7.54 5.92 -10.66
CA GLU A 97 -8.15 6.61 -11.80
C GLU A 97 -9.41 5.92 -12.31
N SER A 98 -9.45 4.59 -12.29
CA SER A 98 -10.64 3.82 -12.68
C SER A 98 -11.78 3.90 -11.66
N GLY A 99 -11.48 4.26 -10.40
CA GLY A 99 -12.42 4.24 -9.30
C GLY A 99 -12.61 2.83 -8.69
N SER A 100 -11.69 1.89 -8.97
CA SER A 100 -11.66 0.59 -8.27
C SER A 100 -11.32 0.74 -6.79
N ILE A 101 -10.58 1.81 -6.45
CA ILE A 101 -10.29 2.26 -5.10
C ILE A 101 -10.64 3.74 -4.96
N ASP A 102 -11.02 4.15 -3.75
CA ASP A 102 -11.37 5.54 -3.43
C ASP A 102 -10.15 6.35 -2.99
N CYS A 103 -9.19 5.69 -2.36
CA CYS A 103 -7.92 6.28 -1.93
C CYS A 103 -6.82 5.22 -1.84
N ILE A 104 -5.57 5.70 -1.83
CA ILE A 104 -4.37 4.93 -1.52
C ILE A 104 -3.97 5.26 -0.08
N TRP A 105 -3.95 4.25 0.79
CA TRP A 105 -3.60 4.44 2.20
C TRP A 105 -2.72 3.30 2.67
N ASN A 106 -1.39 3.47 2.51
CA ASN A 106 -0.41 2.42 2.75
C ASN A 106 1.02 2.97 2.81
N GLY A 107 1.35 3.78 3.83
CA GLY A 107 2.66 4.39 3.88
C GLY A 107 2.98 5.19 2.61
N PHE A 108 2.02 5.95 2.12
CA PHE A 108 2.13 6.57 0.80
C PHE A 108 2.83 7.92 0.85
N THR A 109 4.01 7.98 0.23
CA THR A 109 4.88 9.15 0.24
C THR A 109 4.31 10.30 -0.57
N ILE A 110 4.16 11.46 0.09
CA ILE A 110 3.73 12.73 -0.52
C ILE A 110 4.86 13.34 -1.36
N ASN A 111 6.08 13.32 -0.82
CA ASN A 111 7.23 14.01 -1.42
C ASN A 111 7.52 13.53 -2.84
N GLY A 112 7.59 14.50 -3.76
CA GLY A 112 7.77 14.25 -5.18
C GLY A 112 6.51 13.89 -5.96
N ARG A 113 5.35 13.78 -5.26
CA ARG A 113 4.03 13.47 -5.84
C ARG A 113 2.96 14.49 -5.46
N GLU A 114 3.36 15.66 -4.95
CA GLU A 114 2.45 16.68 -4.41
C GLU A 114 1.41 17.13 -5.43
N ASP A 115 1.81 17.18 -6.70
CA ASP A 115 0.96 17.63 -7.80
C ASP A 115 0.12 16.53 -8.46
N ASP A 116 0.36 15.26 -8.15
CA ASP A 116 -0.26 14.13 -8.85
C ASP A 116 -1.58 13.71 -8.20
N TYR A 117 -1.73 13.96 -6.91
CA TYR A 117 -2.89 13.55 -6.11
C TYR A 117 -3.51 14.73 -5.35
N THR A 118 -4.69 14.51 -4.82
CA THR A 118 -5.23 15.28 -3.69
C THR A 118 -4.81 14.56 -2.41
N TRP A 119 -4.14 15.24 -1.47
CA TRP A 119 -3.53 14.63 -0.30
C TRP A 119 -4.24 15.01 1.00
N SER A 120 -4.24 14.11 1.97
CA SER A 120 -4.44 14.46 3.38
C SER A 120 -3.27 15.28 3.90
N ASP A 121 -3.38 15.87 5.09
CA ASP A 121 -2.22 16.33 5.85
C ASP A 121 -1.31 15.12 6.14
N PRO A 122 0.03 15.32 6.21
CA PRO A 122 0.95 14.23 6.50
C PRO A 122 0.79 13.78 7.96
N TYR A 123 0.85 12.44 8.19
CA TYR A 123 0.65 11.85 9.51
C TYR A 123 1.85 11.05 10.04
N ILE A 124 2.80 10.65 9.18
CA ILE A 124 4.03 9.91 9.51
C ILE A 124 5.24 10.58 8.87
N ASN A 125 6.35 10.69 9.62
CA ASN A 125 7.69 10.92 9.06
C ASN A 125 8.32 9.57 8.73
N ASN A 126 8.84 9.43 7.52
CA ASN A 126 9.52 8.24 7.04
C ASN A 126 10.91 8.56 6.49
N LYS A 127 11.70 7.52 6.27
CA LYS A 127 13.03 7.57 5.65
C LYS A 127 13.18 6.37 4.73
N GLN A 128 13.85 6.59 3.60
CA GLN A 128 14.34 5.51 2.77
C GLN A 128 15.76 5.14 3.20
N VAL A 129 16.02 3.84 3.38
CA VAL A 129 17.28 3.30 3.88
C VAL A 129 17.74 2.10 3.06
N PHE A 130 18.99 1.66 3.24
CA PHE A 130 19.44 0.36 2.74
C PHE A 130 19.50 -0.66 3.86
N VAL A 131 18.99 -1.85 3.59
CA VAL A 131 19.16 -3.05 4.40
C VAL A 131 20.17 -3.96 3.71
N VAL A 132 21.13 -4.47 4.48
CA VAL A 132 22.17 -5.39 4.04
C VAL A 132 22.36 -6.53 5.04
N LYS A 133 23.02 -7.60 4.64
CA LYS A 133 23.44 -8.63 5.62
C LYS A 133 24.58 -8.10 6.49
N SER A 134 24.53 -8.38 7.79
CA SER A 134 25.54 -7.90 8.78
C SER A 134 26.96 -8.39 8.46
N ASP A 135 27.08 -9.55 7.84
CA ASP A 135 28.36 -10.17 7.47
C ASP A 135 28.85 -9.77 6.05
N SER A 136 28.08 -8.97 5.31
CA SER A 136 28.42 -8.52 3.94
C SER A 136 29.65 -7.61 3.88
N GLY A 137 29.98 -6.96 5.00
CA GLY A 137 31.02 -5.92 5.06
C GLY A 137 30.58 -4.54 4.59
N ILE A 138 29.34 -4.40 4.06
CA ILE A 138 28.74 -3.12 3.63
C ILE A 138 28.27 -2.37 4.89
N LYS A 139 28.69 -1.12 5.07
CA LYS A 139 28.35 -0.31 6.26
C LYS A 139 28.01 1.15 5.93
N SER A 140 28.24 1.57 4.70
CA SER A 140 28.04 2.93 4.22
C SER A 140 27.63 2.94 2.75
N PHE A 141 27.15 4.06 2.25
CA PHE A 141 26.85 4.24 0.83
C PHE A 141 28.05 3.98 -0.08
N ALA A 142 29.26 4.31 0.39
CA ALA A 142 30.48 4.09 -0.40
C ALA A 142 30.78 2.60 -0.64
N ASP A 143 30.28 1.72 0.24
CA ASP A 143 30.48 0.25 0.10
C ASP A 143 29.51 -0.38 -0.89
N LEU A 144 28.54 0.38 -1.40
CA LEU A 144 27.56 -0.07 -2.40
C LEU A 144 28.09 -0.01 -3.84
N GLU A 145 29.28 0.55 -4.07
CA GLU A 145 29.92 0.55 -5.40
C GLU A 145 30.10 -0.89 -5.91
N GLY A 146 29.61 -1.17 -7.13
CA GLY A 146 29.66 -2.47 -7.76
C GLY A 146 28.76 -3.54 -7.10
N LYS A 147 27.76 -3.14 -6.32
CA LYS A 147 26.82 -4.03 -5.65
C LYS A 147 25.50 -4.16 -6.42
N ILE A 148 24.83 -5.28 -6.23
CA ILE A 148 23.48 -5.52 -6.74
C ILE A 148 22.50 -4.98 -5.70
N VAL A 149 21.74 -3.96 -6.07
CA VAL A 149 20.75 -3.31 -5.22
C VAL A 149 19.35 -3.58 -5.77
N GLU A 150 18.42 -3.91 -4.88
CA GLU A 150 17.02 -4.10 -5.22
C GLU A 150 16.13 -3.10 -4.51
N THR A 151 15.01 -2.77 -5.14
CA THR A 151 13.92 -1.96 -4.55
C THR A 151 12.60 -2.30 -5.22
N GLN A 152 11.50 -1.95 -4.57
CA GLN A 152 10.17 -2.14 -5.15
C GLN A 152 9.94 -1.19 -6.33
N LYS A 153 9.27 -1.69 -7.36
CA LYS A 153 8.81 -0.88 -8.50
C LYS A 153 7.95 0.28 -8.02
N ASP A 154 8.14 1.45 -8.66
CA ASP A 154 7.34 2.66 -8.40
C ASP A 154 7.32 3.10 -6.93
N SER A 155 8.35 2.68 -6.15
CA SER A 155 8.57 3.12 -4.78
C SER A 155 9.24 4.50 -4.71
N SER A 156 9.17 5.15 -3.55
CA SER A 156 9.90 6.40 -3.33
C SER A 156 11.41 6.18 -3.21
N ALA A 157 11.86 5.00 -2.76
CA ALA A 157 13.26 4.59 -2.81
C ALA A 157 13.78 4.59 -4.24
N LEU A 158 13.03 3.97 -5.18
CA LEU A 158 13.39 3.97 -6.60
C LEU A 158 13.48 5.40 -7.15
N ALA A 159 12.46 6.22 -6.89
CA ALA A 159 12.41 7.60 -7.36
C ALA A 159 13.62 8.42 -6.85
N ALA A 160 14.00 8.26 -5.57
CA ALA A 160 15.17 8.90 -5.01
C ALA A 160 16.49 8.42 -5.67
N LEU A 161 16.64 7.12 -5.91
CA LEU A 161 17.81 6.53 -6.54
C LEU A 161 17.94 6.85 -8.04
N GLU A 162 16.83 7.10 -8.72
CA GLU A 162 16.81 7.58 -10.11
C GLU A 162 16.90 9.12 -10.22
N GLY A 163 16.63 9.84 -9.12
CA GLY A 163 16.63 11.29 -8.99
C GLY A 163 17.82 11.83 -8.20
N ASP A 164 17.57 12.33 -6.99
CA ASP A 164 18.54 13.05 -6.17
C ASP A 164 19.74 12.19 -5.75
N GLN A 165 19.58 10.88 -5.64
CA GLN A 165 20.64 9.92 -5.33
C GLN A 165 21.21 9.20 -6.58
N LYS A 166 20.94 9.75 -7.78
CA LYS A 166 21.41 9.13 -9.03
C LYS A 166 22.91 8.96 -9.09
N ALA A 167 23.67 9.88 -8.53
CA ALA A 167 25.14 9.76 -8.47
C ALA A 167 25.60 8.53 -7.65
N LEU A 168 24.85 8.15 -6.62
CA LEU A 168 25.06 6.93 -5.85
C LEU A 168 24.64 5.70 -6.64
N SER A 169 23.43 5.69 -7.18
CA SER A 169 22.91 4.52 -7.92
C SER A 169 23.71 4.21 -9.19
N ASP A 170 24.31 5.21 -9.82
CA ASP A 170 25.22 5.04 -10.97
C ASP A 170 26.52 4.27 -10.62
N THR A 171 26.84 4.12 -9.33
CA THR A 171 27.99 3.30 -8.87
C THR A 171 27.66 1.82 -8.66
N PHE A 172 26.37 1.47 -8.61
CA PHE A 172 25.93 0.08 -8.41
C PHE A 172 26.29 -0.79 -9.61
N GLU A 173 26.44 -2.08 -9.42
CA GLU A 173 26.50 -3.02 -10.54
C GLU A 173 25.16 -3.05 -11.26
N THR A 174 24.06 -3.18 -10.50
CA THR A 174 22.69 -3.10 -11.00
C THR A 174 21.77 -2.51 -9.93
N LEU A 175 20.73 -1.77 -10.39
CA LEU A 175 19.56 -1.43 -9.62
C LEU A 175 18.37 -2.20 -10.21
N THR A 176 17.94 -3.24 -9.50
CA THR A 176 16.85 -4.13 -9.92
C THR A 176 15.55 -3.74 -9.26
N GLN A 177 14.46 -3.80 -10.02
CA GLN A 177 13.11 -3.52 -9.53
C GLN A 177 12.35 -4.84 -9.35
N VAL A 178 11.80 -5.06 -8.15
CA VAL A 178 10.97 -6.22 -7.80
C VAL A 178 9.53 -5.78 -7.55
N ALA A 179 8.60 -6.73 -7.47
CA ALA A 179 7.18 -6.42 -7.28
C ALA A 179 6.88 -5.89 -5.87
N ASP A 180 7.52 -6.48 -4.86
CA ASP A 180 7.28 -6.21 -3.44
C ASP A 180 8.57 -6.39 -2.62
N TYR A 181 8.58 -5.87 -1.38
CA TYR A 181 9.74 -5.97 -0.49
C TYR A 181 9.96 -7.36 0.09
N ASN A 182 8.94 -8.20 0.17
CA ASN A 182 9.11 -9.59 0.60
C ASN A 182 10.00 -10.34 -0.40
N THR A 183 9.77 -10.13 -1.71
CA THR A 183 10.64 -10.65 -2.77
C THR A 183 12.06 -10.13 -2.63
N ALA A 184 12.28 -8.83 -2.44
CA ALA A 184 13.61 -8.23 -2.26
C ALA A 184 14.34 -8.81 -1.04
N PHE A 185 13.63 -9.02 0.08
CA PHE A 185 14.22 -9.63 1.28
C PHE A 185 14.62 -11.09 1.06
N MET A 186 13.81 -11.88 0.34
CA MET A 186 14.16 -13.25 -0.03
C MET A 186 15.42 -13.29 -0.90
N ASP A 187 15.57 -12.34 -1.82
CA ASP A 187 16.76 -12.21 -2.67
C ASP A 187 17.98 -11.77 -1.86
N LEU A 188 17.84 -10.89 -0.89
CA LEU A 188 18.89 -10.53 0.07
C LEU A 188 19.32 -11.75 0.92
N GLU A 189 18.36 -12.53 1.42
CA GLU A 189 18.63 -13.76 2.19
C GLU A 189 19.39 -14.80 1.38
N SER A 190 18.99 -15.01 0.13
CA SER A 190 19.62 -15.97 -0.76
C SER A 190 20.97 -15.51 -1.29
N GLY A 191 21.27 -14.21 -1.20
CA GLY A 191 22.46 -13.58 -1.78
C GLY A 191 22.31 -13.27 -3.26
N ALA A 192 21.10 -13.21 -3.79
CA ALA A 192 20.81 -12.77 -5.16
C ALA A 192 21.01 -11.26 -5.30
N CYS A 193 20.79 -10.49 -4.23
CA CYS A 193 21.19 -9.09 -4.14
C CYS A 193 22.09 -8.84 -2.90
N ASP A 194 22.80 -7.71 -2.89
CA ASP A 194 23.68 -7.29 -1.81
C ASP A 194 22.98 -6.33 -0.82
N ALA A 195 22.01 -5.55 -1.31
CA ALA A 195 21.28 -4.55 -0.53
C ALA A 195 19.86 -4.35 -1.05
N VAL A 196 18.96 -4.00 -0.14
CA VAL A 196 17.56 -3.59 -0.44
C VAL A 196 17.38 -2.14 -0.04
N ALA A 197 16.93 -1.29 -0.97
CA ALA A 197 16.51 0.08 -0.68
C ALA A 197 15.02 0.09 -0.36
N MET A 198 14.63 0.57 0.84
CA MET A 198 13.27 0.45 1.34
C MET A 198 12.96 1.43 2.47
N ASP A 199 11.69 1.48 2.83
CA ASP A 199 11.15 2.26 3.94
C ASP A 199 11.65 1.73 5.28
N ILE A 200 12.07 2.64 6.18
CA ILE A 200 12.65 2.25 7.48
C ILE A 200 11.66 1.48 8.35
N GLY A 201 10.37 1.84 8.33
CA GLY A 201 9.35 1.13 9.11
C GLY A 201 9.17 -0.32 8.63
N VAL A 202 9.15 -0.53 7.30
CA VAL A 202 9.10 -1.86 6.70
C VAL A 202 10.37 -2.65 7.02
N ALA A 203 11.56 -2.03 6.86
CA ALA A 203 12.83 -2.65 7.19
C ALA A 203 12.89 -3.13 8.65
N GLN A 204 12.42 -2.30 9.60
CA GLN A 204 12.40 -2.65 11.02
C GLN A 204 11.46 -3.81 11.32
N HIS A 205 10.26 -3.80 10.73
CA HIS A 205 9.30 -4.89 10.89
C HIS A 205 9.85 -6.19 10.34
N ASP A 206 10.31 -6.20 9.08
CA ASP A 206 10.83 -7.39 8.42
C ASP A 206 12.03 -7.97 9.17
N ILE A 207 12.97 -7.13 9.59
CA ILE A 207 14.14 -7.57 10.38
C ILE A 207 13.68 -8.17 11.71
N SER A 208 12.75 -7.51 12.42
CA SER A 208 12.28 -7.98 13.73
C SER A 208 11.55 -9.30 13.68
N SER A 209 10.91 -9.61 12.54
CA SER A 209 10.17 -10.85 12.30
C SER A 209 11.06 -12.06 11.96
N LYS A 210 12.36 -11.84 11.70
CA LYS A 210 13.31 -12.92 11.34
C LYS A 210 13.74 -13.72 12.58
N ASP A 211 14.11 -14.98 12.36
CA ASP A 211 14.64 -15.86 13.42
C ASP A 211 15.91 -15.27 14.08
N ASN A 212 16.75 -14.58 13.28
CA ASN A 212 17.96 -13.92 13.72
C ASN A 212 18.01 -12.45 13.21
N PRO A 213 17.37 -11.49 13.89
CA PRO A 213 17.38 -10.09 13.47
C PRO A 213 18.79 -9.47 13.34
N THR A 214 19.76 -9.99 14.09
CA THR A 214 21.17 -9.54 14.02
C THR A 214 21.91 -9.91 12.74
N ASP A 215 21.34 -10.73 11.89
CA ASP A 215 21.91 -11.09 10.59
C ASP A 215 21.73 -9.95 9.57
N TYR A 216 20.97 -8.92 9.91
CA TYR A 216 20.69 -7.76 9.06
C TYR A 216 21.19 -6.47 9.70
N PHE A 217 21.52 -5.51 8.83
CA PHE A 217 22.03 -4.21 9.22
C PHE A 217 21.39 -3.13 8.36
N ILE A 218 20.80 -2.12 8.98
CA ILE A 218 20.32 -0.91 8.31
C ILE A 218 21.48 0.07 8.25
N ILE A 219 21.86 0.49 7.04
CA ILE A 219 22.90 1.52 6.87
C ILE A 219 22.42 2.83 7.49
N PRO A 220 23.24 3.51 8.33
CA PRO A 220 22.78 4.70 9.06
C PRO A 220 22.51 5.93 8.19
N GLU A 221 23.08 5.96 6.97
CA GLU A 221 22.84 7.02 6.00
C GLU A 221 21.44 6.87 5.38
N GLU A 222 20.75 7.99 5.20
CA GLU A 222 19.40 8.03 4.68
C GLU A 222 19.42 8.31 3.17
N ILE A 223 18.72 7.53 2.38
CA ILE A 223 18.53 7.77 0.94
C ILE A 223 17.71 9.05 0.77
N SER A 224 16.59 9.15 1.50
CA SER A 224 15.71 10.31 1.55
C SER A 224 14.95 10.38 2.87
N SER A 225 14.46 11.58 3.22
CA SER A 225 13.48 11.79 4.30
C SER A 225 12.18 12.26 3.67
N GLU A 226 11.06 11.73 4.12
CA GLU A 226 9.77 11.92 3.48
C GLU A 226 8.61 11.86 4.48
N GLN A 227 7.41 12.13 4.00
CA GLN A 227 6.19 12.11 4.80
C GLN A 227 5.11 11.30 4.11
N TYR A 228 4.34 10.55 4.90
CA TYR A 228 3.18 9.81 4.40
C TYR A 228 1.88 10.58 4.58
N GLY A 229 1.02 10.43 3.60
CA GLY A 229 -0.35 10.91 3.59
C GLY A 229 -1.28 9.90 2.93
N VAL A 230 -2.58 10.16 3.01
CA VAL A 230 -3.58 9.46 2.23
C VAL A 230 -3.71 10.13 0.87
N GLY A 231 -3.54 9.37 -0.21
CA GLY A 231 -3.62 9.86 -1.58
C GLY A 231 -5.00 9.60 -2.18
N PHE A 232 -5.62 10.66 -2.69
CA PHE A 232 -6.91 10.62 -3.38
C PHE A 232 -6.74 10.99 -4.84
N LYS A 233 -7.69 10.57 -5.67
CA LYS A 233 -7.75 11.03 -7.06
C LYS A 233 -7.70 12.56 -7.10
N LYS A 234 -6.88 13.09 -8.01
CA LYS A 234 -6.72 14.55 -8.17
C LYS A 234 -8.06 15.24 -8.35
N GLY A 235 -8.34 16.22 -7.49
CA GLY A 235 -9.61 16.98 -7.47
C GLY A 235 -10.70 16.37 -6.59
N ASN A 236 -10.45 15.28 -5.88
CA ASN A 236 -11.41 14.69 -4.94
C ASN A 236 -11.22 15.28 -3.53
N GLU A 237 -11.41 16.62 -3.41
CA GLU A 237 -11.30 17.32 -2.13
C GLU A 237 -12.41 16.95 -1.16
N GLU A 238 -13.61 16.57 -1.64
CA GLU A 238 -14.73 16.26 -0.77
C GLU A 238 -14.46 15.04 0.12
N LEU A 239 -14.03 13.93 -0.47
CA LEU A 239 -13.68 12.73 0.29
C LEU A 239 -12.44 12.98 1.17
N ARG A 240 -11.43 13.68 0.62
CA ARG A 240 -10.25 14.07 1.37
C ARG A 240 -10.60 14.86 2.63
N ASP A 241 -11.47 15.87 2.51
CA ASP A 241 -11.85 16.73 3.64
C ASP A 241 -12.64 15.94 4.69
N GLN A 242 -13.50 15.00 4.29
CA GLN A 242 -14.23 14.13 5.22
C GLN A 242 -13.24 13.25 6.02
N ILE A 243 -12.31 12.60 5.35
CA ILE A 243 -11.30 11.75 6.01
C ILE A 243 -10.36 12.60 6.87
N GLN A 244 -9.88 13.75 6.36
CA GLN A 244 -9.01 14.65 7.10
C GLN A 244 -9.65 15.16 8.39
N ASN A 245 -10.91 15.59 8.33
CA ASN A 245 -11.63 16.06 9.53
C ASN A 245 -11.71 14.95 10.60
N THR A 246 -11.97 13.71 10.18
CA THR A 246 -12.02 12.57 11.12
C THR A 246 -10.63 12.24 11.68
N LEU A 247 -9.58 12.29 10.85
CA LEU A 247 -8.20 12.11 11.31
C LEU A 247 -7.80 13.20 12.32
N ASP A 248 -8.17 14.47 12.08
CA ASP A 248 -7.91 15.57 13.01
C ASP A 248 -8.57 15.28 14.37
N GLU A 249 -9.84 14.84 14.39
CA GLU A 249 -10.53 14.41 15.62
C GLU A 249 -9.80 13.25 16.33
N MET A 250 -9.34 12.24 15.56
CA MET A 250 -8.61 11.09 16.11
C MET A 250 -7.24 11.47 16.68
N PHE A 251 -6.59 12.46 16.11
CA PHE A 251 -5.38 13.05 16.69
C PHE A 251 -5.67 13.83 17.97
N GLU A 252 -6.74 14.65 17.98
CA GLU A 252 -7.12 15.47 19.13
C GLU A 252 -7.54 14.65 20.34
N ASP A 253 -8.27 13.55 20.13
CA ASP A 253 -8.74 12.68 21.23
C ASP A 253 -7.74 11.58 21.61
N GLY A 254 -6.60 11.49 20.90
CA GLY A 254 -5.51 10.54 21.16
C GLY A 254 -5.71 9.15 20.58
N THR A 255 -6.74 8.93 19.76
CA THR A 255 -7.03 7.63 19.14
C THR A 255 -5.90 7.21 18.19
N VAL A 256 -5.35 8.14 17.38
CA VAL A 256 -4.20 7.83 16.50
C VAL A 256 -3.02 7.30 17.32
N LEU A 257 -2.68 7.97 18.44
CA LEU A 257 -1.60 7.51 19.31
C LEU A 257 -1.90 6.15 19.95
N LYS A 258 -3.15 5.90 20.32
CA LYS A 258 -3.57 4.60 20.88
C LYS A 258 -3.44 3.48 19.84
N ILE A 259 -3.84 3.72 18.59
CA ILE A 259 -3.65 2.75 17.48
C ILE A 259 -2.15 2.55 17.23
N ALA A 260 -1.36 3.62 17.15
CA ALA A 260 0.09 3.56 16.95
C ALA A 260 0.82 2.74 18.03
N GLN A 261 0.32 2.71 19.27
CA GLN A 261 0.89 1.91 20.36
C GLN A 261 0.87 0.40 20.08
N ASN A 262 -0.06 -0.09 19.26
CA ASN A 262 -0.10 -1.49 18.86
C ASN A 262 1.09 -1.85 17.94
N TYR A 263 1.74 -0.86 17.36
CA TYR A 263 2.89 -0.94 16.44
C TYR A 263 4.14 -0.29 17.04
N ALA A 264 4.27 -0.32 18.38
CA ALA A 264 5.38 0.32 19.09
C ALA A 264 6.73 -0.34 18.80
N ASP A 265 6.74 -1.65 18.59
CA ASP A 265 7.95 -2.41 18.25
C ASP A 265 8.46 -2.06 16.84
N ASP A 266 7.59 -1.58 15.95
CA ASP A 266 7.92 -1.08 14.61
C ASP A 266 8.26 0.43 14.59
N GLY A 267 8.25 1.08 15.74
CA GLY A 267 8.64 2.49 15.88
C GLY A 267 7.56 3.51 15.47
N ILE A 268 6.33 3.07 15.12
CA ILE A 268 5.26 3.93 14.63
C ILE A 268 4.94 5.11 15.56
N PRO A 269 4.83 4.94 16.91
CA PRO A 269 4.55 6.09 17.80
C PRO A 269 5.57 7.22 17.71
N GLY A 270 6.84 6.88 17.45
CA GLY A 270 7.95 7.84 17.33
C GLY A 270 8.00 8.57 15.99
N SER A 271 7.32 8.05 14.96
CA SER A 271 7.28 8.63 13.62
C SER A 271 6.04 9.49 13.35
N LEU A 272 5.06 9.50 14.28
CA LEU A 272 3.85 10.31 14.14
C LEU A 272 4.15 11.80 14.02
N ILE A 273 3.46 12.48 13.11
CA ILE A 273 3.49 13.94 12.98
C ILE A 273 2.36 14.51 13.82
N ILE A 274 2.73 15.12 14.96
CA ILE A 274 1.77 15.83 15.80
C ILE A 274 1.70 17.27 15.29
N SER A 275 0.60 17.62 14.64
CA SER A 275 0.42 18.97 14.10
C SER A 275 0.47 20.03 15.21
N GLN A 276 0.96 21.23 14.88
CA GLN A 276 1.00 22.34 15.85
C GLN A 276 -0.41 22.72 16.37
N LYS A 277 -1.46 22.46 15.60
CA LYS A 277 -2.86 22.66 16.01
C LYS A 277 -3.19 21.83 17.27
N ILE A 278 -2.72 20.59 17.32
CA ILE A 278 -2.96 19.65 18.43
C ILE A 278 -2.17 20.07 19.68
N ILE A 279 -0.94 20.52 19.50
CA ILE A 279 -0.12 21.03 20.62
C ILE A 279 -0.81 22.22 21.29
N PHE A 280 -1.41 23.14 20.53
CA PHE A 280 -2.17 24.27 21.06
C PHE A 280 -3.44 23.82 21.79
N SER A 281 -4.16 22.83 21.29
CA SER A 281 -5.36 22.29 21.92
C SER A 281 -5.06 21.62 23.26
N LEU A 282 -4.00 20.82 23.32
CA LEU A 282 -3.54 20.18 24.55
C LEU A 282 -3.03 21.18 25.60
N PHE A 283 -2.40 22.29 25.18
CA PHE A 283 -1.99 23.36 26.11
C PHE A 283 -3.18 24.10 26.72
N ILE A 284 -4.29 24.30 25.99
CA ILE A 284 -5.49 24.97 26.50
C ILE A 284 -6.19 24.08 27.55
N ILE A 285 -6.22 22.77 27.38
CA ILE A 285 -6.85 21.83 28.33
C ILE A 285 -6.07 21.73 29.66
N TYR A 286 -4.76 21.95 29.63
CA TYR A 286 -3.92 21.88 30.84
C TYR A 286 -3.79 23.21 31.62
N TYR A 287 -4.26 24.34 31.06
CA TYR A 287 -4.14 25.66 31.68
C TYR A 287 -5.49 26.34 31.95
N VAL A 288 -6.61 25.66 31.79
CA VAL A 288 -7.95 26.07 32.21
C VAL A 288 -8.46 25.10 33.29
#